data_1e75f0b9e1950d843739ef2ad02ec198
#
_entry.id   1e75f0b9e1950d843739ef2ad02ec198
#
_cell.length_a   1.000
_cell.length_b   1.000
_cell.length_c   1.000
_cell.angle_alpha   90.00
_cell.angle_beta   90.00
_cell.angle_gamma   90.00
#
_symmetry.space_group_name_H-M   'P 1'
#
loop_
_entity.id
_entity.type
_entity.pdbx_description
1 polymer ?
#
loop_
_entity_poly.entity_id
_entity_poly.type
_entity_poly.pdbx_seq_one_letter_code
_entity_poly.pdbx_strand_id
1 'polypeptide(L)'
;MLLGELCNGWISVPAEYGELEIVQIECDSREATAGSLFIAVPGEATDGLLYAAEAVSRGALAVIAPQGAAEGNDLGVPILEVEDVRDIMGKIADRFY
;
A
#
# COMPACT_ATOMS: atom_id res chain seq x y z
N MET A 1 13.31 2.82 2.40
CA MET A 1 13.03 2.09 3.67
C MET A 1 12.38 0.76 3.33
N LEU A 2 12.78 -0.30 3.98
CA LEU A 2 12.20 -1.60 3.72
C LEU A 2 10.74 -1.65 4.18
N LEU A 3 9.90 -2.37 3.43
CA LEU A 3 8.47 -2.48 3.75
C LEU A 3 8.25 -2.99 5.17
N GLY A 4 9.02 -3.99 5.59
CA GLY A 4 8.92 -4.52 6.94
C GLY A 4 9.24 -3.50 8.02
N GLU A 5 10.24 -2.66 7.79
CA GLU A 5 10.58 -1.57 8.73
C GLU A 5 9.48 -0.52 8.77
N LEU A 6 8.98 -0.16 7.60
CA LEU A 6 7.96 0.88 7.45
C LEU A 6 6.66 0.52 8.16
N CYS A 7 6.30 -0.76 8.14
CA CYS A 7 5.06 -1.27 8.73
C CYS A 7 5.23 -1.83 10.15
N ASN A 8 6.45 -1.90 10.66
CA ASN A 8 6.75 -2.54 11.92
C ASN A 8 5.94 -1.95 13.09
N GLY A 9 5.28 -2.83 13.83
CA GLY A 9 4.45 -2.45 14.96
C GLY A 9 3.00 -2.17 14.62
N TRP A 10 2.66 -2.03 13.34
CA TRP A 10 1.31 -1.68 12.91
C TRP A 10 0.68 -2.71 11.98
N ILE A 11 1.48 -3.28 11.08
CA ILE A 11 1.00 -4.25 10.09
C ILE A 11 1.94 -5.44 10.08
N SER A 12 1.36 -6.64 10.10
CA SER A 12 2.13 -7.87 9.96
C SER A 12 2.44 -8.08 8.48
N VAL A 13 3.71 -7.90 8.11
CA VAL A 13 4.15 -8.09 6.72
C VAL A 13 4.74 -9.50 6.59
N PRO A 14 4.28 -10.32 5.62
CA PRO A 14 4.90 -11.62 5.39
C PRO A 14 6.40 -11.47 5.14
N ALA A 15 7.19 -12.37 5.68
CA ALA A 15 8.65 -12.28 5.62
C ALA A 15 9.18 -12.15 4.20
N GLU A 16 8.52 -12.78 3.24
CA GLU A 16 8.92 -12.74 1.83
C GLU A 16 8.82 -11.35 1.21
N TYR A 17 8.02 -10.45 1.81
CA TYR A 17 7.83 -9.08 1.33
C TYR A 17 8.51 -8.03 2.20
N GLY A 18 9.03 -8.42 3.35
CA GLY A 18 9.61 -7.47 4.32
C GLY A 18 10.82 -6.71 3.80
N GLU A 19 11.54 -7.27 2.85
CA GLU A 19 12.76 -6.68 2.29
C GLU A 19 12.53 -5.87 1.01
N LEU A 20 11.27 -5.67 0.60
CA LEU A 20 10.96 -4.79 -0.52
C LEU A 20 11.36 -3.35 -0.17
N GLU A 21 12.19 -2.75 -1.01
CA GLU A 21 12.67 -1.38 -0.79
C GLU A 21 11.64 -0.37 -1.30
N ILE A 22 11.01 0.35 -0.37
CA ILE A 22 10.02 1.37 -0.70
C ILE A 22 10.75 2.70 -0.83
N VAL A 23 10.63 3.34 -1.98
CA VAL A 23 11.29 4.61 -2.27
C VAL A 23 10.32 5.78 -2.33
N GLN A 24 9.02 5.50 -2.36
CA GLN A 24 8.00 6.53 -2.44
C GLN A 24 6.71 6.00 -1.83
N ILE A 25 5.99 6.86 -1.11
CA ILE A 25 4.64 6.56 -0.64
C ILE A 25 3.69 7.39 -1.48
N GLU A 26 2.63 6.77 -2.01
CA GLU A 26 1.71 7.44 -2.91
C GLU A 26 0.27 7.00 -2.67
N CYS A 27 -0.65 7.94 -2.68
CA CYS A 27 -2.08 7.65 -2.61
C CYS A 27 -2.82 8.08 -3.88
N ASP A 28 -2.12 8.65 -4.85
CA ASP A 28 -2.65 8.92 -6.18
C ASP A 28 -2.00 7.95 -7.16
N SER A 29 -2.82 7.07 -7.75
CA SER A 29 -2.31 6.04 -8.65
C SER A 29 -1.59 6.60 -9.87
N ARG A 30 -1.94 7.81 -10.28
CA ARG A 30 -1.32 8.47 -11.43
C ARG A 30 0.11 8.92 -11.15
N GLU A 31 0.45 9.08 -9.88
CA GLU A 31 1.77 9.52 -9.45
C GLU A 31 2.67 8.35 -9.04
N ALA A 32 2.15 7.14 -9.04
CA ALA A 32 2.92 5.96 -8.65
C ALA A 32 4.07 5.72 -9.62
N THR A 33 5.21 5.33 -9.07
CA THR A 33 6.43 5.03 -9.82
C THR A 33 7.01 3.71 -9.32
N ALA A 34 8.08 3.27 -9.98
CA ALA A 34 8.77 2.05 -9.55
C ALA A 34 9.24 2.19 -8.10
N GLY A 35 8.93 1.20 -7.27
CA GLY A 35 9.31 1.21 -5.87
C GLY A 35 8.32 1.89 -4.93
N SER A 36 7.14 2.29 -5.43
CA SER A 36 6.12 2.93 -4.59
C SER A 36 5.41 1.93 -3.69
N LEU A 37 5.00 2.43 -2.52
CA LEU A 37 3.95 1.81 -1.71
C LEU A 37 2.68 2.60 -1.98
N PHE A 38 1.68 1.96 -2.56
CA PHE A 38 0.40 2.61 -2.84
C PHE A 38 -0.55 2.42 -1.67
N ILE A 39 -1.16 3.52 -1.21
CA ILE A 39 -2.15 3.48 -0.14
C ILE A 39 -3.52 3.76 -0.74
N ALA A 40 -4.38 2.74 -0.75
CA ALA A 40 -5.73 2.83 -1.31
C ALA A 40 -6.66 3.45 -0.27
N VAL A 41 -6.68 4.78 -0.20
CA VAL A 41 -7.53 5.51 0.75
C VAL A 41 -8.98 5.38 0.31
N PRO A 42 -9.89 4.93 1.20
CA PRO A 42 -11.31 4.84 0.85
C PRO A 42 -11.87 6.20 0.44
N GLY A 43 -12.52 6.23 -0.71
CA GLY A 43 -13.15 7.43 -1.24
C GLY A 43 -14.66 7.26 -1.30
N GLU A 44 -15.38 8.36 -1.47
CA GLU A 44 -16.83 8.37 -1.47
C GLU A 44 -17.45 7.75 -2.72
N ALA A 45 -16.73 7.74 -3.81
CA ALA A 45 -17.31 7.41 -5.12
C ALA A 45 -16.55 6.33 -5.89
N THR A 46 -15.48 5.78 -5.37
CA THR A 46 -14.63 4.88 -6.15
C THR A 46 -14.06 3.74 -5.35
N ASP A 47 -13.90 2.61 -6.03
CA ASP A 47 -13.22 1.46 -5.51
C ASP A 47 -11.70 1.73 -5.55
N GLY A 48 -11.08 1.83 -4.37
CA GLY A 48 -9.64 2.07 -4.24
C GLY A 48 -8.80 1.03 -4.96
N LEU A 49 -9.31 -0.21 -5.12
CA LEU A 49 -8.57 -1.26 -5.80
C LEU A 49 -8.52 -1.08 -7.33
N LEU A 50 -9.44 -0.35 -7.91
CA LEU A 50 -9.34 0.03 -9.32
C LEU A 50 -8.08 0.86 -9.54
N TYR A 51 -7.84 1.82 -8.65
CA TYR A 51 -6.66 2.67 -8.73
C TYR A 51 -5.40 1.92 -8.30
N ALA A 52 -5.53 0.92 -7.41
CA ALA A 52 -4.39 0.10 -7.02
C ALA A 52 -3.83 -0.68 -8.20
N ALA A 53 -4.69 -1.20 -9.07
CA ALA A 53 -4.25 -1.90 -10.27
C ALA A 53 -3.43 -0.97 -11.18
N GLU A 54 -3.86 0.28 -11.33
CA GLU A 54 -3.09 1.27 -12.07
C GLU A 54 -1.75 1.55 -11.41
N ALA A 55 -1.73 1.73 -10.08
CA ALA A 55 -0.49 1.98 -9.35
C ALA A 55 0.50 0.83 -9.52
N VAL A 56 0.01 -0.41 -9.48
CA VAL A 56 0.86 -1.59 -9.68
C VAL A 56 1.42 -1.61 -11.10
N SER A 57 0.61 -1.26 -12.10
CA SER A 57 1.08 -1.19 -13.48
C SER A 57 2.18 -0.14 -13.67
N ARG A 58 2.24 0.85 -12.79
CA ARG A 58 3.27 1.90 -12.80
C ARG A 58 4.47 1.57 -11.91
N GLY A 59 4.47 0.43 -11.25
CA GLY A 59 5.62 -0.05 -10.49
C GLY A 59 5.47 -0.10 -8.98
N ALA A 60 4.25 0.08 -8.44
CA ALA A 60 4.03 -0.08 -7.00
C ALA A 60 4.38 -1.51 -6.59
N LEU A 61 5.09 -1.65 -5.49
CA LEU A 61 5.55 -2.95 -4.99
C LEU A 61 4.59 -3.58 -4.00
N ALA A 62 3.73 -2.79 -3.39
CA ALA A 62 2.77 -3.25 -2.40
C ALA A 62 1.61 -2.25 -2.31
N VAL A 63 0.50 -2.70 -1.77
CA VAL A 63 -0.71 -1.88 -1.61
C VAL A 63 -1.19 -2.02 -0.17
N ILE A 64 -1.56 -0.90 0.45
CA ILE A 64 -2.29 -0.89 1.73
C ILE A 64 -3.74 -0.56 1.42
N ALA A 65 -4.67 -1.34 1.96
CA ALA A 65 -6.09 -1.22 1.64
C ALA A 65 -6.96 -1.53 2.86
N PRO A 66 -8.26 -1.18 2.84
CA PRO A 66 -9.17 -1.54 3.92
C PRO A 66 -9.35 -3.04 4.03
N GLN A 67 -9.74 -3.52 5.21
CA GLN A 67 -10.02 -4.93 5.44
C GLN A 67 -11.10 -5.42 4.46
N GLY A 68 -10.88 -6.62 3.95
CA GLY A 68 -11.77 -7.23 2.96
C GLY A 68 -11.45 -6.88 1.51
N ALA A 69 -10.62 -5.86 1.29
CA ALA A 69 -10.34 -5.39 -0.07
C ALA A 69 -9.56 -6.40 -0.91
N ALA A 70 -8.74 -7.22 -0.28
CA ALA A 70 -7.94 -8.21 -0.99
C ALA A 70 -8.76 -9.41 -1.46
N GLU A 71 -9.93 -9.62 -0.88
CA GLU A 71 -10.76 -10.78 -1.20
C GLU A 71 -11.22 -10.72 -2.65
N GLY A 72 -10.91 -11.78 -3.40
CA GLY A 72 -11.26 -11.86 -4.82
C GLY A 72 -10.40 -11.01 -5.74
N ASN A 73 -9.37 -10.35 -5.22
CA ASN A 73 -8.49 -9.50 -6.01
C ASN A 73 -7.06 -10.01 -5.96
N ASP A 74 -6.43 -10.09 -7.13
CA ASP A 74 -5.03 -10.45 -7.26
C ASP A 74 -4.35 -9.39 -8.11
N LEU A 75 -3.48 -8.61 -7.49
CA LEU A 75 -2.75 -7.55 -8.17
C LEU A 75 -1.32 -7.94 -8.53
N GLY A 76 -0.90 -9.15 -8.17
CA GLY A 76 0.47 -9.60 -8.39
C GLY A 76 1.47 -9.04 -7.37
N VAL A 77 1.01 -8.23 -6.42
CA VAL A 77 1.82 -7.70 -5.31
C VAL A 77 1.04 -7.89 -4.02
N PRO A 78 1.71 -7.83 -2.85
CA PRO A 78 1.00 -7.98 -1.58
C PRO A 78 -0.01 -6.84 -1.37
N ILE A 79 -1.19 -7.20 -0.90
CA ILE A 79 -2.22 -6.27 -0.45
C ILE A 79 -2.29 -6.41 1.06
N LEU A 80 -1.87 -5.36 1.77
CA LEU A 80 -1.83 -5.33 3.22
C LEU A 80 -3.11 -4.66 3.72
N GLU A 81 -3.98 -5.45 4.31
CA GLU A 81 -5.27 -4.96 4.79
C GLU A 81 -5.15 -4.35 6.17
N VAL A 82 -5.78 -3.21 6.39
CA VAL A 82 -5.79 -2.52 7.67
C VAL A 82 -7.21 -2.05 8.01
N GLU A 83 -7.46 -1.86 9.29
CA GLU A 83 -8.77 -1.44 9.78
C GLU A 83 -9.04 0.03 9.45
N ASP A 84 -8.04 0.90 9.63
CA ASP A 84 -8.16 2.33 9.39
C ASP A 84 -7.00 2.80 8.50
N VAL A 85 -7.28 2.91 7.20
CA VAL A 85 -6.26 3.26 6.20
C VAL A 85 -5.71 4.66 6.44
N ARG A 86 -6.56 5.63 6.82
CA ARG A 86 -6.11 7.00 7.03
C ARG A 86 -5.17 7.12 8.23
N ASP A 87 -5.47 6.40 9.30
CA ASP A 87 -4.61 6.36 10.48
C ASP A 87 -3.24 5.76 10.14
N ILE A 88 -3.24 4.64 9.44
CA ILE A 88 -1.99 3.97 9.02
C ILE A 88 -1.22 4.85 8.04
N MET A 89 -1.90 5.52 7.13
CA MET A 89 -1.25 6.42 6.17
C MET A 89 -0.48 7.51 6.89
N GLY A 90 -1.08 8.13 7.91
CA GLY A 90 -0.40 9.17 8.69
C GLY A 90 0.83 8.63 9.41
N LYS A 91 0.71 7.47 10.03
CA LYS A 91 1.82 6.83 10.74
C LYS A 91 2.96 6.45 9.82
N ILE A 92 2.64 5.89 8.66
CA ILE A 92 3.63 5.48 7.67
C ILE A 92 4.34 6.69 7.08
N ALA A 93 3.60 7.73 6.74
CA ALA A 93 4.18 8.95 6.19
C ALA A 93 5.14 9.60 7.21
N ASP A 94 4.74 9.63 8.47
CA ASP A 94 5.57 10.20 9.53
C ASP A 94 6.86 9.42 9.72
N ARG A 95 6.79 8.09 9.63
CA ARG A 95 7.99 7.24 9.75
C ARG A 95 8.90 7.37 8.52
N PHE A 96 8.32 7.44 7.34
CA PHE A 96 9.05 7.47 6.08
C PHE A 96 9.76 8.81 5.87
N TYR A 97 9.06 9.89 6.16
CA TYR A 97 9.58 11.26 6.03
C TYR A 97 10.07 11.82 7.36
#